data_92959c7e45ef1a0fb4eb7f7f413fdf29
#
_entry.id   92959c7e45ef1a0fb4eb7f7f413fdf29
#
_cell.length_a   1.000
_cell.length_b   1.000
_cell.length_c   1.000
_cell.angle_alpha   90.00
_cell.angle_beta   90.00
_cell.angle_gamma   90.00
#
_symmetry.space_group_name_H-M   'P 1'
#
loop_
_entity.id
_entity.type
_entity.pdbx_description
1 polymer ?
#
loop_
_entity_poly.entity_id
_entity_poly.type
_entity_poly.pdbx_seq_one_letter_code
_entity_poly.pdbx_strand_id
1 'polypeptide(L)'
;SDQVADILKARHKIYTLIKIDEGSNLGAIRIRIRSLKATIEKQAKNKKQLYPKYQPLKVPFTKEMRDQGYTILCPQMSPLHFQFVETAMQESGYNLVVLPSVDKGAVDAGLKYVNNDACYPSILVTGQIMEALLSGKYDLEKTAVIISQTGGGCRATNYIAFIRKALQDAGMPQVPVISANLQGLENNPGFKLTLPLIKKVVIGAMYGDIFMRVLYRVRPYEVIPGSANDLYQSWVERCQENVKNGSIKQFRKNVYQIVKEFDELPLLD
;
A
#
# COMPACT_ATOMS: atom_id res chain seq x y z
N SER A 1 12.66 -12.62 -4.74
CA SER A 1 13.97 -13.27 -4.57
C SER A 1 14.31 -13.53 -3.12
N ASP A 2 14.14 -12.55 -2.21
CA ASP A 2 14.48 -12.71 -0.79
C ASP A 2 13.57 -13.72 -0.09
N GLN A 3 12.27 -13.68 -0.37
CA GLN A 3 11.32 -14.68 0.13
C GLN A 3 11.66 -16.10 -0.31
N VAL A 4 12.08 -16.28 -1.58
CA VAL A 4 12.54 -17.58 -2.08
C VAL A 4 13.82 -18.00 -1.35
N ALA A 5 14.74 -17.07 -1.11
CA ALA A 5 15.94 -17.33 -0.33
C ALA A 5 15.62 -17.78 1.09
N ASP A 6 14.69 -17.11 1.78
CA ASP A 6 14.29 -17.45 3.14
C ASP A 6 13.61 -18.84 3.22
N ILE A 7 12.72 -19.14 2.28
CA ILE A 7 12.07 -20.46 2.17
C ILE A 7 13.09 -21.57 1.93
N LEU A 8 14.06 -21.33 1.03
CA LEU A 8 15.07 -22.32 0.68
C LEU A 8 16.10 -22.51 1.79
N LYS A 9 16.51 -21.43 2.48
CA LYS A 9 17.37 -21.51 3.68
C LYS A 9 16.75 -22.37 4.76
N ALA A 10 15.44 -22.18 5.05
CA ALA A 10 14.71 -22.98 6.02
C ALA A 10 14.65 -24.47 5.67
N ARG A 11 14.83 -24.83 4.40
CA ARG A 11 14.90 -26.21 3.90
C ARG A 11 16.33 -26.69 3.65
N HIS A 12 17.34 -25.98 4.15
CA HIS A 12 18.77 -26.28 3.95
C HIS A 12 19.18 -26.30 2.47
N LYS A 13 18.48 -25.57 1.60
CA LYS A 13 18.81 -25.46 0.18
C LYS A 13 19.68 -24.23 -0.07
N ILE A 14 20.72 -24.43 -0.89
CA ILE A 14 21.55 -23.33 -1.35
C ILE A 14 20.79 -22.60 -2.46
N TYR A 15 20.81 -21.27 -2.42
CA TYR A 15 20.16 -20.42 -3.37
C TYR A 15 21.09 -19.30 -3.81
N THR A 16 21.15 -19.03 -5.10
CA THR A 16 21.80 -17.84 -5.63
C THR A 16 20.93 -17.20 -6.71
N LEU A 17 20.87 -15.88 -6.72
CA LEU A 17 20.17 -15.12 -7.75
C LEU A 17 21.18 -14.69 -8.82
N ILE A 18 20.94 -15.06 -10.06
CA ILE A 18 21.68 -14.59 -11.21
C ILE A 18 20.77 -13.62 -11.98
N LYS A 19 21.23 -12.37 -12.11
CA LYS A 19 20.56 -11.38 -12.95
C LYS A 19 21.22 -11.38 -14.31
N ILE A 20 20.40 -11.51 -15.34
CA ILE A 20 20.81 -11.47 -16.73
C ILE A 20 19.93 -10.42 -17.40
N ASP A 21 20.52 -9.38 -17.93
CA ASP A 21 19.87 -8.33 -18.71
C ASP A 21 20.56 -8.18 -20.08
N GLU A 22 20.07 -7.29 -20.92
CA GLU A 22 20.60 -7.04 -22.26
C GLU A 22 22.04 -6.54 -22.25
N GLY A 23 22.46 -5.88 -21.14
CA GLY A 23 23.84 -5.42 -20.91
C GLY A 23 24.66 -6.37 -20.03
N SER A 24 24.32 -7.67 -19.99
CA SER A 24 24.83 -8.61 -19.00
C SER A 24 26.36 -8.67 -18.93
N ASN A 25 26.87 -8.31 -17.75
CA ASN A 25 28.28 -8.45 -17.43
C ASN A 25 28.57 -9.90 -17.02
N LEU A 26 29.14 -10.69 -17.93
CA LEU A 26 29.53 -12.08 -17.69
C LEU A 26 30.48 -12.24 -16.49
N GLY A 27 31.23 -11.20 -16.12
CA GLY A 27 32.07 -11.18 -14.92
C GLY A 27 31.27 -11.33 -13.64
N ALA A 28 30.17 -10.59 -13.50
CA ALA A 28 29.27 -10.69 -12.34
C ALA A 28 28.63 -12.07 -12.23
N ILE A 29 28.21 -12.66 -13.35
CA ILE A 29 27.64 -14.01 -13.39
C ILE A 29 28.68 -15.05 -12.94
N ARG A 30 29.92 -14.95 -13.46
CA ARG A 30 31.03 -15.85 -13.07
C ARG A 30 31.33 -15.79 -11.56
N ILE A 31 31.35 -14.58 -10.97
CA ILE A 31 31.56 -14.38 -9.54
C ILE A 31 30.43 -15.08 -8.76
N ARG A 32 29.18 -14.89 -9.16
CA ARG A 32 28.03 -15.53 -8.51
C ARG A 32 28.08 -17.05 -8.57
N ILE A 33 28.46 -17.63 -9.71
CA ILE A 33 28.62 -19.07 -9.88
C ILE A 33 29.79 -19.61 -9.02
N ARG A 34 30.93 -18.91 -9.00
CA ARG A 34 32.06 -19.27 -8.12
C ARG A 34 31.68 -19.24 -6.65
N SER A 35 30.98 -18.21 -6.19
CA SER A 35 30.46 -18.11 -4.83
C SER A 35 29.49 -19.24 -4.50
N LEU A 36 28.60 -19.59 -5.42
CA LEU A 36 27.69 -20.73 -5.27
C LEU A 36 28.48 -22.04 -5.09
N LYS A 37 29.46 -22.30 -5.95
CA LYS A 37 30.31 -23.49 -5.87
C LYS A 37 31.06 -23.58 -4.53
N ALA A 38 31.69 -22.48 -4.09
CA ALA A 38 32.37 -22.44 -2.80
C ALA A 38 31.40 -22.67 -1.62
N THR A 39 30.17 -22.16 -1.71
CA THR A 39 29.14 -22.39 -0.70
C THR A 39 28.71 -23.86 -0.64
N ILE A 40 28.56 -24.53 -1.78
CA ILE A 40 28.23 -25.96 -1.87
C ILE A 40 29.35 -26.79 -1.23
N GLU A 41 30.60 -26.51 -1.58
CA GLU A 41 31.77 -27.19 -1.02
C GLU A 41 31.89 -27.02 0.51
N LYS A 42 31.63 -25.79 1.00
CA LYS A 42 31.63 -25.48 2.44
C LYS A 42 30.49 -26.20 3.18
N GLN A 43 29.30 -26.24 2.59
CA GLN A 43 28.13 -26.89 3.17
C GLN A 43 28.26 -28.41 3.18
N ALA A 44 28.90 -29.00 2.18
CA ALA A 44 29.22 -30.42 2.17
C ALA A 44 30.16 -30.84 3.34
N LYS A 45 31.05 -29.93 3.76
CA LYS A 45 31.95 -30.12 4.92
C LYS A 45 31.26 -29.89 6.26
N ASN A 46 30.22 -29.00 6.33
CA ASN A 46 29.54 -28.62 7.57
C ASN A 46 28.10 -29.18 7.63
N LYS A 47 27.95 -30.44 7.99
CA LYS A 47 26.64 -31.14 8.06
C LYS A 47 25.65 -30.67 9.14
N LYS A 48 25.95 -29.65 9.95
CA LYS A 48 25.15 -29.27 11.15
C LYS A 48 24.79 -27.82 11.30
N GLN A 49 24.51 -27.10 10.24
CA GLN A 49 23.92 -25.75 10.43
C GLN A 49 22.39 -25.87 10.44
N LEU A 50 21.78 -25.86 11.61
CA LEU A 50 20.34 -25.78 11.80
C LEU A 50 19.90 -24.36 11.47
N TYR A 51 19.24 -24.19 10.34
CA TYR A 51 18.56 -22.92 10.03
C TYR A 51 17.17 -22.91 10.67
N PRO A 52 16.70 -21.77 11.19
CA PRO A 52 15.36 -21.68 11.73
C PRO A 52 14.32 -22.01 10.64
N LYS A 53 13.29 -22.76 11.02
CA LYS A 53 12.20 -23.13 10.11
C LYS A 53 11.50 -21.87 9.65
N TYR A 54 11.42 -21.64 8.33
CA TYR A 54 10.64 -20.53 7.79
C TYR A 54 9.18 -20.68 8.23
N GLN A 55 8.71 -19.70 8.97
CA GLN A 55 7.30 -19.56 9.33
C GLN A 55 6.86 -18.18 8.82
N PRO A 56 5.96 -18.14 7.82
CA PRO A 56 5.38 -16.86 7.42
C PRO A 56 4.60 -16.28 8.58
N LEU A 57 5.02 -15.13 9.07
CA LEU A 57 4.34 -14.46 10.15
C LEU A 57 3.03 -13.88 9.62
N LYS A 58 1.91 -14.38 10.12
CA LYS A 58 0.56 -13.88 9.80
C LYS A 58 -0.16 -13.61 11.11
N VAL A 59 -0.16 -12.37 11.52
CA VAL A 59 -0.99 -11.90 12.63
C VAL A 59 -2.32 -11.45 12.05
N PRO A 60 -3.43 -12.13 12.34
CA PRO A 60 -4.75 -11.76 11.83
C PRO A 60 -5.25 -10.50 12.56
N PHE A 61 -5.91 -9.61 11.83
CA PHE A 61 -6.66 -8.53 12.45
C PHE A 61 -7.99 -9.07 12.98
N THR A 62 -8.17 -9.06 14.31
CA THR A 62 -9.31 -9.68 14.99
C THR A 62 -10.46 -8.70 15.21
N LYS A 63 -11.63 -9.23 15.62
CA LYS A 63 -12.78 -8.39 15.99
C LYS A 63 -12.49 -7.54 17.22
N GLU A 64 -11.79 -8.10 18.20
CA GLU A 64 -11.39 -7.43 19.42
C GLU A 64 -10.49 -6.23 19.12
N MET A 65 -9.54 -6.37 18.19
CA MET A 65 -8.68 -5.26 17.73
C MET A 65 -9.51 -4.14 17.10
N ARG A 66 -10.50 -4.49 16.28
CA ARG A 66 -11.42 -3.52 15.70
C ARG A 66 -12.23 -2.80 16.79
N ASP A 67 -12.82 -3.56 17.71
CA ASP A 67 -13.68 -3.03 18.79
C ASP A 67 -12.90 -2.17 19.79
N GLN A 68 -11.60 -2.42 19.94
CA GLN A 68 -10.65 -1.60 20.70
C GLN A 68 -10.19 -0.34 19.93
N GLY A 69 -10.65 -0.13 18.71
CA GLY A 69 -10.34 1.06 17.92
C GLY A 69 -8.91 1.14 17.39
N TYR A 70 -8.30 -0.01 17.05
CA TYR A 70 -6.97 -0.02 16.45
C TYR A 70 -6.87 0.96 15.28
N THR A 71 -5.79 1.73 15.24
CA THR A 71 -5.47 2.60 14.11
C THR A 71 -5.00 1.76 12.93
N ILE A 72 -5.68 1.90 11.79
CA ILE A 72 -5.35 1.15 10.57
C ILE A 72 -4.64 2.09 9.61
N LEU A 73 -3.33 1.93 9.45
CA LEU A 73 -2.51 2.74 8.54
C LEU A 73 -2.68 2.26 7.11
N CYS A 74 -3.04 3.18 6.21
CA CYS A 74 -3.22 2.93 4.79
C CYS A 74 -2.20 3.76 3.99
N PRO A 75 -1.36 3.15 3.15
CA PRO A 75 -0.44 3.92 2.33
C PRO A 75 -1.18 4.78 1.32
N GLN A 76 -0.69 5.99 1.09
CA GLN A 76 -1.24 6.93 0.10
C GLN A 76 -0.85 6.48 -1.30
N MET A 77 -1.82 6.12 -2.11
CA MET A 77 -1.60 5.73 -3.52
C MET A 77 -2.23 6.70 -4.53
N SER A 78 -3.20 7.52 -4.08
CA SER A 78 -3.85 8.54 -4.90
C SER A 78 -4.51 9.60 -4.01
N PRO A 79 -3.93 10.79 -3.88
CA PRO A 79 -4.43 11.83 -2.96
C PRO A 79 -5.90 12.20 -3.18
N LEU A 80 -6.34 12.26 -4.44
CA LEU A 80 -7.71 12.63 -4.78
C LEU A 80 -8.75 11.56 -4.41
N HIS A 81 -8.33 10.28 -4.33
CA HIS A 81 -9.24 9.16 -4.06
C HIS A 81 -9.23 8.76 -2.59
N PHE A 82 -8.04 8.66 -2.00
CA PHE A 82 -7.86 8.00 -0.70
C PHE A 82 -8.49 8.77 0.45
N GLN A 83 -8.62 10.10 0.37
CA GLN A 83 -9.38 10.89 1.34
C GLN A 83 -10.87 10.49 1.43
N PHE A 84 -11.47 10.09 0.30
CA PHE A 84 -12.85 9.60 0.27
C PHE A 84 -12.94 8.15 0.73
N VAL A 85 -11.92 7.32 0.44
CA VAL A 85 -11.80 5.96 0.97
C VAL A 85 -11.66 6.00 2.50
N GLU A 86 -10.83 6.89 3.02
CA GLU A 86 -10.70 7.13 4.46
C GLU A 86 -12.05 7.46 5.10
N THR A 87 -12.78 8.42 4.54
CA THR A 87 -14.13 8.79 4.98
C THR A 87 -15.09 7.59 4.98
N ALA A 88 -15.09 6.79 3.91
CA ALA A 88 -15.96 5.61 3.79
C ALA A 88 -15.65 4.55 4.85
N MET A 89 -14.37 4.34 5.15
CA MET A 89 -13.88 3.38 6.13
C MET A 89 -14.20 3.82 7.55
N GLN A 90 -13.93 5.09 7.89
CA GLN A 90 -14.20 5.67 9.19
C GLN A 90 -15.70 5.61 9.50
N GLU A 91 -16.56 5.99 8.56
CA GLU A 91 -18.01 5.90 8.71
C GLU A 91 -18.52 4.45 8.86
N SER A 92 -17.73 3.48 8.42
CA SER A 92 -18.04 2.04 8.57
C SER A 92 -17.44 1.41 9.83
N GLY A 93 -16.92 2.24 10.76
CA GLY A 93 -16.41 1.83 12.07
C GLY A 93 -14.97 1.30 12.04
N TYR A 94 -14.16 1.73 11.08
CA TYR A 94 -12.73 1.47 11.03
C TYR A 94 -11.95 2.76 11.27
N ASN A 95 -11.06 2.78 12.25
CA ASN A 95 -10.18 3.92 12.48
C ASN A 95 -9.03 3.92 11.46
N LEU A 96 -9.37 4.16 10.18
CA LEU A 96 -8.42 4.23 9.09
C LEU A 96 -7.75 5.61 9.07
N VAL A 97 -6.44 5.61 8.88
CA VAL A 97 -5.62 6.79 8.66
C VAL A 97 -4.84 6.59 7.36
N VAL A 98 -5.12 7.44 6.37
CA VAL A 98 -4.35 7.48 5.13
C VAL A 98 -3.07 8.26 5.38
N LEU A 99 -1.93 7.64 5.10
CA LEU A 99 -0.61 8.24 5.31
C LEU A 99 -0.40 9.42 4.34
N PRO A 100 0.45 10.39 4.69
CA PRO A 100 0.77 11.51 3.80
C PRO A 100 1.42 11.03 2.50
N SER A 101 1.48 11.92 1.52
CA SER A 101 2.17 11.64 0.25
C SER A 101 3.64 11.27 0.50
N VAL A 102 4.18 10.45 -0.41
CA VAL A 102 5.55 9.96 -0.34
C VAL A 102 6.54 11.13 -0.38
N ASP A 103 7.46 11.11 0.55
CA ASP A 103 8.62 11.98 0.59
C ASP A 103 9.93 11.18 0.55
N LYS A 104 11.06 11.84 0.75
CA LYS A 104 12.37 11.20 0.78
C LYS A 104 12.50 10.20 1.92
N GLY A 105 11.92 10.47 3.10
CA GLY A 105 11.97 9.60 4.26
C GLY A 105 11.32 8.25 3.99
N ALA A 106 10.15 8.27 3.34
CA ALA A 106 9.46 7.06 2.91
C ALA A 106 10.28 6.25 1.89
N VAL A 107 10.95 6.93 0.92
CA VAL A 107 11.83 6.25 -0.04
C VAL A 107 13.01 5.57 0.67
N ASP A 108 13.70 6.29 1.55
CA ASP A 108 14.85 5.79 2.28
C ASP A 108 14.45 4.60 3.20
N ALA A 109 13.33 4.69 3.89
CA ALA A 109 12.78 3.59 4.68
C ALA A 109 12.43 2.38 3.80
N GLY A 110 11.81 2.61 2.64
CA GLY A 110 11.48 1.55 1.69
C GLY A 110 12.71 0.82 1.17
N LEU A 111 13.75 1.53 0.79
CA LEU A 111 15.01 0.96 0.31
C LEU A 111 15.75 0.15 1.39
N LYS A 112 15.56 0.47 2.66
CA LYS A 112 16.14 -0.28 3.78
C LYS A 112 15.54 -1.67 3.92
N TYR A 113 14.23 -1.83 3.68
CA TYR A 113 13.49 -3.05 3.97
C TYR A 113 13.06 -3.85 2.72
N VAL A 114 13.03 -3.20 1.55
CA VAL A 114 12.64 -3.85 0.28
C VAL A 114 13.84 -3.86 -0.65
N ASN A 115 14.07 -5.00 -1.28
CA ASN A 115 15.11 -5.13 -2.29
C ASN A 115 14.86 -4.14 -3.44
N ASN A 116 15.88 -3.37 -3.83
CA ASN A 116 15.82 -2.39 -4.91
C ASN A 116 15.49 -2.95 -6.31
N ASP A 117 15.56 -4.29 -6.47
CA ASP A 117 15.08 -4.97 -7.68
C ASP A 117 13.56 -5.18 -7.73
N ALA A 118 12.87 -4.90 -6.61
CA ALA A 118 11.42 -4.89 -6.60
C ALA A 118 10.87 -3.70 -7.40
N CYS A 119 9.61 -3.78 -7.82
CA CYS A 119 9.00 -2.64 -8.51
C CYS A 119 8.95 -1.41 -7.57
N TYR A 120 9.23 -0.24 -8.12
CA TYR A 120 9.33 1.00 -7.34
C TYR A 120 8.11 1.28 -6.43
N PRO A 121 6.85 1.08 -6.87
CA PRO A 121 5.69 1.24 -6.00
C PRO A 121 5.73 0.36 -4.74
N SER A 122 6.35 -0.82 -4.77
CA SER A 122 6.48 -1.66 -3.57
C SER A 122 7.43 -1.07 -2.54
N ILE A 123 8.46 -0.37 -2.99
CA ILE A 123 9.41 0.36 -2.14
C ILE A 123 8.67 1.52 -1.47
N LEU A 124 7.91 2.31 -2.26
CA LEU A 124 7.17 3.46 -1.76
C LEU A 124 6.11 3.07 -0.72
N VAL A 125 5.28 2.09 -1.05
CA VAL A 125 4.20 1.63 -0.17
C VAL A 125 4.74 1.06 1.14
N THR A 126 5.76 0.21 1.06
CA THR A 126 6.40 -0.33 2.28
C THR A 126 7.10 0.78 3.06
N GLY A 127 7.75 1.70 2.36
CA GLY A 127 8.46 2.83 2.97
C GLY A 127 7.55 3.75 3.75
N GLN A 128 6.41 4.17 3.21
CA GLN A 128 5.43 4.99 3.92
C GLN A 128 4.99 4.33 5.24
N ILE A 129 4.69 3.03 5.17
CA ILE A 129 4.25 2.27 6.34
C ILE A 129 5.38 2.19 7.38
N MET A 130 6.59 1.86 6.96
CA MET A 130 7.72 1.71 7.85
C MET A 130 8.14 3.05 8.48
N GLU A 131 8.14 4.13 7.71
CA GLU A 131 8.40 5.48 8.21
C GLU A 131 7.37 5.88 9.27
N ALA A 132 6.08 5.67 9.00
CA ALA A 132 5.02 5.98 9.94
C ALA A 132 5.17 5.19 11.24
N LEU A 133 5.39 3.87 11.17
CA LEU A 133 5.53 3.02 12.35
C LEU A 133 6.81 3.32 13.15
N LEU A 134 7.91 3.70 12.48
CA LEU A 134 9.17 4.06 13.13
C LEU A 134 9.17 5.50 13.67
N SER A 135 8.22 6.34 13.30
CA SER A 135 8.14 7.75 13.72
C SER A 135 7.84 7.95 15.22
N GLY A 136 7.37 6.90 15.92
CA GLY A 136 6.90 7.00 17.29
C GLY A 136 5.53 7.69 17.46
N LYS A 137 4.86 8.08 16.37
CA LYS A 137 3.53 8.73 16.40
C LYS A 137 2.38 7.77 16.68
N TYR A 138 2.60 6.47 16.45
CA TYR A 138 1.56 5.45 16.55
C TYR A 138 1.93 4.41 17.62
N ASP A 139 0.96 4.03 18.44
CA ASP A 139 1.10 2.93 19.40
C ASP A 139 1.12 1.59 18.63
N LEU A 140 2.28 0.94 18.58
CA LEU A 140 2.47 -0.30 17.83
C LEU A 140 1.59 -1.46 18.34
N GLU A 141 1.18 -1.42 19.61
CA GLU A 141 0.30 -2.44 20.19
C GLU A 141 -1.18 -2.23 19.81
N LYS A 142 -1.52 -1.05 19.28
CA LYS A 142 -2.87 -0.68 18.82
C LYS A 142 -2.90 -0.22 17.37
N THR A 143 -1.94 -0.65 16.58
CA THR A 143 -1.83 -0.29 15.18
C THR A 143 -1.89 -1.54 14.28
N ALA A 144 -2.59 -1.41 13.19
CA ALA A 144 -2.63 -2.36 12.08
C ALA A 144 -2.31 -1.64 10.77
N VAL A 145 -1.98 -2.40 9.74
CA VAL A 145 -1.72 -1.89 8.39
C VAL A 145 -2.71 -2.51 7.41
N ILE A 146 -3.15 -1.77 6.42
CA ILE A 146 -3.99 -2.29 5.34
C ILE A 146 -3.33 -2.08 3.98
N ILE A 147 -3.43 -3.08 3.12
CA ILE A 147 -3.00 -3.02 1.72
C ILE A 147 -3.96 -3.80 0.83
N SER A 148 -4.21 -3.31 -0.37
CA SER A 148 -4.97 -4.06 -1.37
C SER A 148 -4.14 -5.23 -1.91
N GLN A 149 -4.80 -6.38 -2.12
CA GLN A 149 -4.19 -7.56 -2.71
C GLN A 149 -5.06 -8.01 -3.89
N THR A 150 -4.55 -7.84 -5.11
CA THR A 150 -5.33 -8.04 -6.33
C THR A 150 -5.55 -9.51 -6.68
N GLY A 151 -4.66 -10.41 -6.27
CA GLY A 151 -4.71 -11.84 -6.60
C GLY A 151 -4.39 -12.18 -8.06
N GLY A 152 -4.04 -11.18 -8.88
CA GLY A 152 -3.68 -11.35 -10.29
C GLY A 152 -2.19 -11.53 -10.53
N GLY A 153 -1.78 -11.49 -11.80
CA GLY A 153 -0.38 -11.61 -12.23
C GLY A 153 0.51 -10.40 -11.91
N CYS A 154 -0.04 -9.33 -11.35
CA CYS A 154 0.73 -8.17 -10.93
C CYS A 154 1.53 -8.44 -9.64
N ARG A 155 2.74 -7.90 -9.56
CA ARG A 155 3.59 -7.97 -8.36
C ARG A 155 2.94 -7.33 -7.12
N ALA A 156 1.96 -6.43 -7.30
CA ALA A 156 1.19 -5.82 -6.22
C ALA A 156 0.48 -6.86 -5.33
N THR A 157 0.12 -8.02 -5.85
CA THR A 157 -0.39 -9.15 -5.06
C THR A 157 0.56 -9.55 -3.93
N ASN A 158 1.86 -9.30 -4.09
CA ASN A 158 2.89 -9.70 -3.13
C ASN A 158 3.39 -8.57 -2.21
N TYR A 159 2.86 -7.35 -2.31
CA TYR A 159 3.26 -6.25 -1.43
C TYR A 159 3.03 -6.56 0.05
N ILE A 160 1.96 -7.28 0.36
CA ILE A 160 1.67 -7.74 1.72
C ILE A 160 2.81 -8.56 2.34
N ALA A 161 3.49 -9.37 1.52
CA ALA A 161 4.61 -10.17 1.99
C ALA A 161 5.88 -9.31 2.21
N PHE A 162 6.10 -8.27 1.40
CA PHE A 162 7.18 -7.31 1.64
C PHE A 162 6.96 -6.52 2.93
N ILE A 163 5.72 -6.05 3.18
CA ILE A 163 5.36 -5.34 4.40
C ILE A 163 5.59 -6.24 5.62
N ARG A 164 5.11 -7.48 5.61
CA ARG A 164 5.31 -8.44 6.71
C ARG A 164 6.79 -8.72 6.98
N LYS A 165 7.58 -8.89 5.92
CA LYS A 165 9.02 -9.05 6.07
C LYS A 165 9.67 -7.80 6.68
N ALA A 166 9.31 -6.62 6.22
CA ALA A 166 9.82 -5.37 6.76
C ALA A 166 9.48 -5.21 8.25
N LEU A 167 8.25 -5.53 8.64
CA LEU A 167 7.82 -5.52 10.06
C LEU A 167 8.64 -6.51 10.89
N GLN A 168 8.87 -7.72 10.39
CA GLN A 168 9.69 -8.72 11.07
C GLN A 168 11.14 -8.26 11.23
N ASP A 169 11.75 -7.73 10.16
CA ASP A 169 13.13 -7.25 10.14
C ASP A 169 13.32 -6.02 11.05
N ALA A 170 12.26 -5.23 11.27
CA ALA A 170 12.25 -4.08 12.15
C ALA A 170 11.87 -4.41 13.62
N GLY A 171 11.61 -5.67 13.94
CA GLY A 171 11.24 -6.09 15.31
C GLY A 171 9.79 -5.75 15.70
N MET A 172 8.90 -5.56 14.72
CA MET A 172 7.47 -5.25 14.92
C MET A 172 6.55 -6.37 14.40
N PRO A 173 6.83 -7.66 14.70
CA PRO A 173 6.08 -8.78 14.13
C PRO A 173 4.63 -8.86 14.59
N GLN A 174 4.26 -8.17 15.67
CA GLN A 174 2.92 -8.16 16.25
C GLN A 174 1.93 -7.30 15.45
N VAL A 175 2.39 -6.38 14.59
CA VAL A 175 1.52 -5.48 13.82
C VAL A 175 0.76 -6.27 12.74
N PRO A 176 -0.58 -6.33 12.81
CA PRO A 176 -1.37 -7.04 11.81
C PRO A 176 -1.33 -6.35 10.46
N VAL A 177 -1.25 -7.14 9.38
CA VAL A 177 -1.35 -6.63 8.01
C VAL A 177 -2.61 -7.18 7.37
N ILE A 178 -3.59 -6.28 7.16
CA ILE A 178 -4.90 -6.58 6.58
C ILE A 178 -4.77 -6.64 5.06
N SER A 179 -5.23 -7.74 4.48
CA SER A 179 -5.39 -7.88 3.03
C SER A 179 -6.78 -7.41 2.62
N ALA A 180 -6.87 -6.25 1.95
CA ALA A 180 -8.11 -5.82 1.33
C ALA A 180 -8.28 -6.53 -0.02
N ASN A 181 -8.94 -7.67 -0.03
CA ASN A 181 -9.20 -8.48 -1.23
C ASN A 181 -10.62 -9.04 -1.25
N LEU A 182 -11.14 -9.26 -2.45
CA LEU A 182 -12.47 -9.85 -2.69
C LEU A 182 -12.44 -11.37 -2.89
N GLN A 183 -11.23 -11.97 -3.00
CA GLN A 183 -11.05 -13.37 -3.36
C GLN A 183 -10.84 -14.29 -2.16
N GLY A 184 -10.91 -13.75 -0.93
CA GLY A 184 -10.71 -14.57 0.27
C GLY A 184 -9.28 -15.10 0.43
N LEU A 185 -8.27 -14.41 -0.13
CA LEU A 185 -6.86 -14.82 -0.08
C LEU A 185 -6.33 -14.91 1.35
N GLU A 186 -6.89 -14.10 2.26
CA GLU A 186 -6.52 -14.09 3.66
C GLU A 186 -7.73 -13.87 4.57
N ASN A 187 -7.69 -14.46 5.75
CA ASN A 187 -8.73 -14.32 6.75
C ASN A 187 -8.32 -13.27 7.80
N ASN A 188 -9.07 -12.15 7.83
CA ASN A 188 -8.95 -11.10 8.84
C ASN A 188 -10.34 -10.91 9.48
N PRO A 189 -10.68 -11.62 10.57
CA PRO A 189 -12.03 -11.64 11.12
C PRO A 189 -12.57 -10.26 11.54
N GLY A 190 -11.68 -9.33 11.89
CA GLY A 190 -12.00 -7.95 12.25
C GLY A 190 -12.31 -7.06 11.06
N PHE A 191 -11.90 -7.46 9.83
CA PHE A 191 -12.12 -6.67 8.63
C PHE A 191 -13.11 -7.35 7.68
N LYS A 192 -14.21 -6.66 7.36
CA LYS A 192 -15.26 -7.17 6.47
C LYS A 192 -15.64 -6.13 5.43
N LEU A 193 -15.60 -6.52 4.17
CA LEU A 193 -16.15 -5.75 3.06
C LEU A 193 -17.66 -5.97 2.98
N THR A 194 -18.43 -5.09 3.64
CA THR A 194 -19.90 -5.12 3.60
C THR A 194 -20.43 -4.39 2.36
N LEU A 195 -21.62 -4.73 1.88
CA LEU A 195 -22.24 -4.03 0.74
C LEU A 195 -22.38 -2.52 0.97
N PRO A 196 -22.78 -2.03 2.17
CA PRO A 196 -22.79 -0.59 2.45
C PRO A 196 -21.41 0.06 2.36
N LEU A 197 -20.36 -0.59 2.89
CA LEU A 197 -18.98 -0.09 2.78
C LEU A 197 -18.53 -0.05 1.31
N ILE A 198 -18.75 -1.12 0.55
CA ILE A 198 -18.38 -1.18 -0.87
C ILE A 198 -19.06 -0.03 -1.63
N LYS A 199 -20.37 0.20 -1.39
CA LYS A 199 -21.10 1.31 -2.02
C LYS A 199 -20.45 2.67 -1.71
N LYS A 200 -20.09 2.95 -0.45
CA LYS A 200 -19.43 4.17 -0.04
C LYS A 200 -18.07 4.34 -0.70
N VAL A 201 -17.25 3.27 -0.71
CA VAL A 201 -15.93 3.26 -1.37
C VAL A 201 -16.06 3.53 -2.86
N VAL A 202 -17.06 2.94 -3.54
CA VAL A 202 -17.30 3.18 -4.98
C VAL A 202 -17.69 4.63 -5.22
N ILE A 203 -18.59 5.22 -4.42
CA ILE A 203 -18.95 6.64 -4.53
C ILE A 203 -17.70 7.51 -4.33
N GLY A 204 -16.89 7.22 -3.33
CA GLY A 204 -15.64 7.94 -3.07
C GLY A 204 -14.64 7.83 -4.22
N ALA A 205 -14.46 6.64 -4.78
CA ALA A 205 -13.60 6.42 -5.95
C ALA A 205 -14.07 7.21 -7.17
N MET A 206 -15.38 7.23 -7.42
CA MET A 206 -15.97 8.01 -8.52
C MET A 206 -15.76 9.52 -8.32
N TYR A 207 -15.84 10.03 -7.09
CA TYR A 207 -15.49 11.45 -6.84
C TYR A 207 -14.00 11.71 -7.11
N GLY A 208 -13.12 10.82 -6.71
CA GLY A 208 -11.70 10.91 -7.04
C GLY A 208 -11.44 10.98 -8.55
N ASP A 209 -12.09 10.11 -9.33
CA ASP A 209 -12.00 10.10 -10.80
C ASP A 209 -12.50 11.41 -11.41
N ILE A 210 -13.64 11.93 -10.93
CA ILE A 210 -14.21 13.18 -11.42
C ILE A 210 -13.26 14.34 -11.14
N PHE A 211 -12.78 14.47 -9.89
CA PHE A 211 -11.84 15.54 -9.55
C PHE A 211 -10.51 15.41 -10.29
N MET A 212 -9.99 14.22 -10.46
CA MET A 212 -8.79 14.00 -11.26
C MET A 212 -9.01 14.53 -12.70
N ARG A 213 -10.16 14.22 -13.29
CA ARG A 213 -10.46 14.62 -14.66
C ARG A 213 -10.65 16.15 -14.79
N VAL A 214 -11.45 16.77 -13.93
CA VAL A 214 -11.71 18.21 -14.02
C VAL A 214 -10.47 19.05 -13.67
N LEU A 215 -9.73 18.66 -12.63
CA LEU A 215 -8.49 19.33 -12.23
C LEU A 215 -7.41 19.28 -13.32
N TYR A 216 -7.18 18.09 -13.91
CA TYR A 216 -6.13 17.96 -14.95
C TYR A 216 -6.50 18.67 -16.25
N ARG A 217 -7.81 18.85 -16.51
CA ARG A 217 -8.28 19.63 -17.65
C ARG A 217 -8.12 21.13 -17.45
N VAL A 218 -8.43 21.63 -16.25
CA VAL A 218 -8.54 23.07 -15.96
C VAL A 218 -7.24 23.68 -15.46
N ARG A 219 -6.57 23.01 -14.50
CA ARG A 219 -5.39 23.54 -13.80
C ARG A 219 -4.26 24.05 -14.70
N PRO A 220 -3.91 23.42 -15.84
CA PRO A 220 -2.85 23.94 -16.72
C PRO A 220 -3.21 25.25 -17.43
N TYR A 221 -4.50 25.58 -17.52
CA TYR A 221 -5.02 26.70 -18.30
C TYR A 221 -5.73 27.74 -17.44
N GLU A 222 -5.76 27.62 -16.13
CA GLU A 222 -6.43 28.56 -15.23
C GLU A 222 -5.81 29.98 -15.35
N VAL A 223 -6.66 31.01 -15.51
CA VAL A 223 -6.22 32.43 -15.55
C VAL A 223 -5.71 32.87 -14.18
N ILE A 224 -6.39 32.45 -13.12
CA ILE A 224 -6.01 32.73 -11.74
C ILE A 224 -5.34 31.48 -11.16
N PRO A 225 -3.99 31.48 -10.96
CA PRO A 225 -3.30 30.35 -10.43
C PRO A 225 -3.85 29.88 -9.09
N GLY A 226 -4.23 28.61 -8.99
CA GLY A 226 -4.79 28.01 -7.79
C GLY A 226 -6.31 27.94 -7.75
N SER A 227 -7.03 28.67 -8.63
CA SER A 227 -8.50 28.71 -8.62
C SER A 227 -9.16 27.33 -8.75
N ALA A 228 -8.59 26.44 -9.56
CA ALA A 228 -9.07 25.06 -9.69
C ALA A 228 -8.87 24.25 -8.38
N ASN A 229 -7.77 24.49 -7.67
CA ASN A 229 -7.55 23.84 -6.38
C ASN A 229 -8.51 24.37 -5.31
N ASP A 230 -8.74 25.67 -5.26
CA ASP A 230 -9.65 26.30 -4.30
C ASP A 230 -11.08 25.79 -4.51
N LEU A 231 -11.53 25.70 -5.76
CA LEU A 231 -12.82 25.12 -6.08
C LEU A 231 -12.90 23.64 -5.68
N TYR A 232 -11.85 22.86 -5.95
CA TYR A 232 -11.76 21.47 -5.50
C TYR A 232 -11.91 21.37 -3.98
N GLN A 233 -11.15 22.16 -3.21
CA GLN A 233 -11.22 22.14 -1.75
C GLN A 233 -12.62 22.48 -1.22
N SER A 234 -13.31 23.44 -1.85
CA SER A 234 -14.67 23.81 -1.48
C SER A 234 -15.69 22.66 -1.64
N TRP A 235 -15.39 21.70 -2.52
CA TRP A 235 -16.24 20.54 -2.79
C TRP A 235 -15.90 19.32 -1.92
N VAL A 236 -14.69 19.23 -1.39
CA VAL A 236 -14.21 18.02 -0.65
C VAL A 236 -15.17 17.66 0.47
N GLU A 237 -15.49 18.59 1.37
CA GLU A 237 -16.36 18.33 2.53
C GLU A 237 -17.76 17.88 2.11
N ARG A 238 -18.35 18.52 1.09
CA ARG A 238 -19.67 18.15 0.56
C ARG A 238 -19.68 16.74 -0.03
N CYS A 239 -18.59 16.36 -0.70
CA CYS A 239 -18.45 15.02 -1.28
C CYS A 239 -18.20 13.98 -0.18
N GLN A 240 -17.40 14.29 0.84
CA GLN A 240 -17.21 13.43 2.01
C GLN A 240 -18.52 13.18 2.73
N GLU A 241 -19.36 14.21 2.95
CA GLU A 241 -20.68 14.03 3.55
C GLU A 241 -21.60 13.14 2.71
N ASN A 242 -21.52 13.26 1.38
CA ASN A 242 -22.25 12.35 0.50
C ASN A 242 -21.68 10.91 0.53
N VAL A 243 -20.38 10.72 0.70
CA VAL A 243 -19.79 9.38 0.91
C VAL A 243 -20.32 8.76 2.19
N LYS A 244 -20.42 9.51 3.29
CA LYS A 244 -20.95 9.03 4.58
C LYS A 244 -22.39 8.52 4.43
N ASN A 245 -23.28 9.29 3.79
CA ASN A 245 -24.67 8.92 3.65
C ASN A 245 -24.96 7.94 2.50
N GLY A 246 -24.06 7.82 1.53
CA GLY A 246 -24.13 6.90 0.41
C GLY A 246 -25.29 7.16 -0.57
N SER A 247 -25.80 8.39 -0.67
CA SER A 247 -26.93 8.75 -1.53
C SER A 247 -26.51 8.89 -3.00
N ILE A 248 -26.99 7.99 -3.86
CA ILE A 248 -26.77 8.07 -5.32
C ILE A 248 -27.43 9.31 -5.94
N LYS A 249 -28.60 9.71 -5.43
CA LYS A 249 -29.28 10.91 -5.89
C LYS A 249 -28.46 12.16 -5.64
N GLN A 250 -27.88 12.27 -4.43
CA GLN A 250 -27.02 13.38 -4.06
C GLN A 250 -25.71 13.34 -4.86
N PHE A 251 -25.11 12.16 -5.05
CA PHE A 251 -23.93 11.96 -5.90
C PHE A 251 -24.14 12.56 -7.30
N ARG A 252 -25.25 12.16 -8.00
CA ARG A 252 -25.54 12.68 -9.35
C ARG A 252 -25.68 14.19 -9.36
N LYS A 253 -26.34 14.78 -8.36
CA LYS A 253 -26.48 16.23 -8.23
C LYS A 253 -25.13 16.92 -8.05
N ASN A 254 -24.30 16.39 -7.16
CA ASN A 254 -22.97 16.94 -6.90
C ASN A 254 -22.08 16.86 -8.16
N VAL A 255 -22.07 15.74 -8.86
CA VAL A 255 -21.29 15.56 -10.10
C VAL A 255 -21.67 16.60 -11.15
N TYR A 256 -22.97 16.77 -11.39
CA TYR A 256 -23.44 17.77 -12.34
C TYR A 256 -22.95 19.18 -11.96
N GLN A 257 -23.04 19.55 -10.69
CA GLN A 257 -22.65 20.85 -10.21
C GLN A 257 -21.13 21.05 -10.25
N ILE A 258 -20.34 20.03 -9.87
CA ILE A 258 -18.87 20.06 -9.97
C ILE A 258 -18.45 20.32 -11.41
N VAL A 259 -18.96 19.55 -12.36
CA VAL A 259 -18.59 19.72 -13.78
C VAL A 259 -18.95 21.11 -14.27
N LYS A 260 -20.14 21.59 -13.92
CA LYS A 260 -20.60 22.94 -14.28
C LYS A 260 -19.68 24.04 -13.73
N GLU A 261 -19.38 24.01 -12.44
CA GLU A 261 -18.54 25.03 -11.80
C GLU A 261 -17.09 25.01 -12.31
N PHE A 262 -16.55 23.83 -12.65
CA PHE A 262 -15.22 23.72 -13.26
C PHE A 262 -15.21 24.22 -14.72
N ASP A 263 -16.30 24.03 -15.47
CA ASP A 263 -16.42 24.56 -16.84
C ASP A 263 -16.61 26.12 -16.87
N GLU A 264 -17.08 26.71 -15.78
CA GLU A 264 -17.24 28.15 -15.59
C GLU A 264 -15.97 28.88 -15.16
N LEU A 265 -14.90 28.12 -14.78
CA LEU A 265 -13.61 28.74 -14.43
C LEU A 265 -12.98 29.43 -15.64
N PRO A 266 -12.46 30.67 -15.47
CA PRO A 266 -11.77 31.36 -16.55
C PRO A 266 -10.49 30.65 -16.95
N LEU A 267 -10.36 30.32 -18.23
CA LEU A 267 -9.21 29.65 -18.81
C LEU A 267 -8.47 30.56 -19.78
N LEU A 268 -7.16 30.33 -19.88
CA LEU A 268 -6.32 30.92 -20.94
C LEU A 268 -6.75 30.35 -22.30
N ASP A 269 -6.67 31.17 -23.36
CA ASP A 269 -6.97 30.78 -24.75
C ASP A 269 -5.98 29.74 -25.28
#